data_8b29310769521082d7300b8daef2e9d2
#
_entry.id   8b29310769521082d7300b8daef2e9d2
#
_cell.length_a   1.000
_cell.length_b   1.000
_cell.length_c   1.000
_cell.angle_alpha   90.00
_cell.angle_beta   90.00
_cell.angle_gamma   90.00
#
_symmetry.space_group_name_H-M   'P 1'
#
loop_
_entity.id
_entity.type
_entity.pdbx_description
1 polymer ?
#
loop_
_entity_poly.entity_id
_entity_poly.type
_entity_poly.pdbx_seq_one_letter_code
_entity_poly.pdbx_strand_id
1 'polypeptide(L)'
;VWHVSGNGKIHTMSNAMVLVGEFDTLVVDSHVTPSAARTLLDSLPVITDKPVRYLVNSHYHFDHAHGNQSFPSGIEIIGHEFTRTKLSGTLGNVLDESTFRSFSDPVPSLVASLGEQIASESDLAKKAELQERLRVQTDYMNAIDEVVPTPPNITLADKMTLFQVVPEGSREIQILHFGRAHTGGDVVIYLPKEKVVFTGDMMLPGLAYMGDGHVDEWPDALEGLKGLDFDTWLPGHGPVMRSKVPISNFQDYLRDLWVKSNELYRLGVEWQEAAKQIDMTNHARNYFQIRGPGVDPRAIRRIFELLDAR
;
A
#
# COMPACT_ATOMS: atom_id res chain seq x y z
N VAL A 1 -3.10 -2.08 20.00
CA VAL A 1 -2.96 -1.78 18.58
C VAL A 1 -1.78 -0.85 18.38
N TRP A 2 -0.86 -1.21 17.49
CA TRP A 2 0.31 -0.42 17.19
C TRP A 2 0.32 -0.08 15.71
N HIS A 3 0.56 1.19 15.40
CA HIS A 3 0.87 1.65 14.05
C HIS A 3 2.39 1.71 13.91
N VAL A 4 2.93 1.06 12.89
CA VAL A 4 4.37 0.98 12.64
C VAL A 4 4.66 1.69 11.32
N SER A 5 5.58 2.64 11.36
CA SER A 5 6.05 3.37 10.19
C SER A 5 7.57 3.38 10.15
N GLY A 6 8.14 3.53 8.96
CA GLY A 6 9.59 3.65 8.80
C GLY A 6 10.14 4.91 9.46
N ASN A 7 11.37 4.79 10.00
CA ASN A 7 12.09 5.90 10.61
C ASN A 7 13.19 6.52 9.70
N GLY A 8 13.20 6.14 8.42
CA GLY A 8 14.15 6.59 7.42
C GLY A 8 15.51 5.89 7.44
N LYS A 9 15.79 5.03 8.42
CA LYS A 9 17.05 4.27 8.51
C LYS A 9 17.06 3.01 7.64
N ILE A 10 15.89 2.55 7.24
CA ILE A 10 15.68 1.47 6.28
C ILE A 10 14.57 1.86 5.32
N HIS A 11 14.61 1.33 4.12
CA HIS A 11 13.59 1.58 3.11
C HIS A 11 12.38 0.67 3.38
N THR A 12 11.31 1.21 3.96
CA THR A 12 10.08 0.45 4.30
C THR A 12 8.93 0.70 3.33
N MET A 13 8.85 1.89 2.78
CA MET A 13 7.81 2.47 1.92
C MET A 13 6.41 2.55 2.57
N SER A 14 5.88 1.46 3.09
CA SER A 14 4.52 1.36 3.65
C SER A 14 4.50 1.40 5.19
N ASN A 15 3.31 1.56 5.74
CA ASN A 15 3.00 1.33 7.15
C ASN A 15 2.61 -0.14 7.39
N ALA A 16 2.73 -0.57 8.64
CA ALA A 16 2.21 -1.84 9.11
C ALA A 16 1.37 -1.63 10.38
N MET A 17 0.49 -2.60 10.70
CA MET A 17 -0.22 -2.62 11.96
C MET A 17 0.13 -3.89 12.74
N VAL A 18 0.30 -3.75 14.07
CA VAL A 18 0.58 -4.87 14.96
C VAL A 18 -0.50 -4.97 16.04
N LEU A 19 -1.10 -6.14 16.14
CA LEU A 19 -2.11 -6.48 17.16
C LEU A 19 -1.52 -7.50 18.13
N VAL A 20 -1.32 -7.09 19.36
CA VAL A 20 -0.81 -7.96 20.41
C VAL A 20 -1.98 -8.59 21.17
N GLY A 21 -2.03 -9.92 21.18
CA GLY A 21 -2.93 -10.73 22.00
C GLY A 21 -2.25 -11.25 23.27
N GLU A 22 -2.94 -12.10 24.00
CA GLU A 22 -2.39 -12.74 25.21
C GLU A 22 -1.37 -13.84 24.87
N PHE A 23 -1.57 -14.54 23.75
CA PHE A 23 -0.75 -15.69 23.36
C PHE A 23 -0.01 -15.51 22.02
N ASP A 24 -0.45 -14.59 21.19
CA ASP A 24 0.05 -14.40 19.83
C ASP A 24 0.03 -12.93 19.39
N THR A 25 0.67 -12.68 18.27
CA THR A 25 0.68 -11.39 17.59
C THR A 25 0.20 -11.56 16.15
N LEU A 26 -0.63 -10.62 15.69
CA LEU A 26 -1.01 -10.48 14.29
C LEU A 26 -0.33 -9.23 13.72
N VAL A 27 0.28 -9.38 12.56
CA VAL A 27 0.89 -8.28 11.78
C VAL A 27 0.08 -8.06 10.51
N VAL A 28 -0.13 -6.82 10.12
CA VAL A 28 -0.72 -6.44 8.83
C VAL A 28 0.37 -5.77 8.01
N ASP A 29 0.58 -6.31 6.83
CA ASP A 29 1.60 -5.96 5.84
C ASP A 29 3.05 -6.20 6.30
N SER A 30 3.90 -6.53 5.35
CA SER A 30 5.26 -7.03 5.60
C SER A 30 6.36 -6.14 5.05
N HIS A 31 6.01 -4.94 4.58
CA HIS A 31 6.91 -3.99 3.93
C HIS A 31 7.51 -4.47 2.59
N VAL A 32 8.42 -3.65 2.06
CA VAL A 32 8.91 -3.66 0.67
C VAL A 32 9.97 -4.72 0.36
N THR A 33 10.66 -5.25 1.37
CA THR A 33 11.74 -6.23 1.20
C THR A 33 11.85 -7.18 2.38
N PRO A 34 12.53 -8.33 2.20
CA PRO A 34 12.84 -9.23 3.30
C PRO A 34 13.60 -8.54 4.45
N SER A 35 14.52 -7.63 4.16
CA SER A 35 15.28 -6.89 5.19
C SER A 35 14.41 -5.92 5.96
N ALA A 36 13.44 -5.26 5.31
CA ALA A 36 12.47 -4.39 5.98
C ALA A 36 11.56 -5.20 6.92
N ALA A 37 11.07 -6.36 6.47
CA ALA A 37 10.29 -7.27 7.30
C ALA A 37 11.08 -7.81 8.49
N ARG A 38 12.34 -8.20 8.29
CA ARG A 38 13.22 -8.60 9.41
C ARG A 38 13.36 -7.48 10.44
N THR A 39 13.55 -6.23 9.99
CA THR A 39 13.64 -5.07 10.90
C THR A 39 12.37 -4.86 11.71
N LEU A 40 11.19 -5.06 11.10
CA LEU A 40 9.92 -5.05 11.81
C LEU A 40 9.89 -6.15 12.89
N LEU A 41 10.19 -7.39 12.51
CA LEU A 41 10.19 -8.55 13.41
C LEU A 41 11.19 -8.37 14.57
N ASP A 42 12.40 -7.89 14.29
CA ASP A 42 13.43 -7.60 15.30
C ASP A 42 13.05 -6.47 16.26
N SER A 43 12.10 -5.62 15.86
CA SER A 43 11.58 -4.53 16.68
C SER A 43 10.41 -4.97 17.58
N LEU A 44 9.73 -6.07 17.29
CA LEU A 44 8.59 -6.55 18.07
C LEU A 44 8.90 -6.80 19.54
N PRO A 45 10.09 -7.31 19.96
CA PRO A 45 10.41 -7.51 21.38
C PRO A 45 10.36 -6.23 22.23
N VAL A 46 10.38 -5.04 21.63
CA VAL A 46 10.17 -3.76 22.34
C VAL A 46 8.73 -3.61 22.83
N ILE A 47 7.76 -4.24 22.14
CA ILE A 47 6.33 -4.10 22.43
C ILE A 47 5.68 -5.40 22.93
N THR A 48 6.24 -6.58 22.62
CA THR A 48 5.68 -7.86 23.00
C THR A 48 6.70 -9.00 22.90
N ASP A 49 6.58 -9.98 23.79
CA ASP A 49 7.28 -11.26 23.76
C ASP A 49 6.47 -12.37 23.04
N LYS A 50 5.25 -12.05 22.59
CA LYS A 50 4.34 -13.02 21.99
C LYS A 50 4.75 -13.34 20.55
N PRO A 51 4.71 -14.64 20.15
CA PRO A 51 5.09 -15.03 18.80
C PRO A 51 4.14 -14.45 17.76
N VAL A 52 4.66 -14.11 16.59
CA VAL A 52 3.81 -13.79 15.44
C VAL A 52 3.17 -15.08 14.93
N ARG A 53 1.85 -15.11 14.90
CA ARG A 53 1.05 -16.22 14.40
C ARG A 53 0.40 -15.91 13.07
N TYR A 54 -0.05 -14.67 12.88
CA TYR A 54 -0.78 -14.23 11.70
C TYR A 54 -0.05 -13.08 11.01
N LEU A 55 0.03 -13.17 9.69
CA LEU A 55 0.33 -12.07 8.80
C LEU A 55 -0.89 -11.85 7.90
N VAL A 56 -1.40 -10.62 7.80
CA VAL A 56 -2.47 -10.26 6.86
C VAL A 56 -1.89 -9.36 5.80
N ASN A 57 -2.03 -9.69 4.52
CA ASN A 57 -1.73 -8.76 3.44
C ASN A 57 -2.96 -7.95 3.08
N SER A 58 -2.87 -6.63 3.21
CA SER A 58 -3.94 -5.72 2.77
C SER A 58 -4.19 -5.84 1.27
N HIS A 59 -3.13 -6.00 0.47
CA HIS A 59 -3.14 -6.27 -0.96
C HIS A 59 -1.80 -6.82 -1.42
N TYR A 60 -1.61 -7.05 -2.74
CA TYR A 60 -0.43 -7.75 -3.27
C TYR A 60 0.76 -6.85 -3.60
N HIS A 61 0.64 -5.53 -3.57
CA HIS A 61 1.73 -4.65 -3.99
C HIS A 61 3.02 -4.89 -3.19
N PHE A 62 4.11 -4.63 -3.87
CA PHE A 62 5.46 -4.98 -3.43
C PHE A 62 5.83 -4.39 -2.08
N ASP A 63 5.40 -3.19 -1.79
CA ASP A 63 5.70 -2.50 -0.53
C ASP A 63 4.81 -2.93 0.65
N HIS A 64 3.85 -3.82 0.43
CA HIS A 64 2.99 -4.44 1.44
C HIS A 64 3.24 -5.94 1.63
N ALA A 65 3.76 -6.63 0.59
CA ALA A 65 3.79 -8.09 0.59
C ALA A 65 5.15 -8.73 0.27
N HIS A 66 6.17 -7.99 -0.19
CA HIS A 66 7.46 -8.58 -0.54
C HIS A 66 8.31 -9.00 0.65
N GLY A 67 7.94 -8.59 1.87
CA GLY A 67 8.57 -9.08 3.10
C GLY A 67 8.01 -10.41 3.62
N ASN A 68 6.95 -10.97 3.04
CA ASN A 68 6.25 -12.18 3.54
C ASN A 68 7.20 -13.35 3.83
N GLN A 69 8.18 -13.61 2.96
CA GLN A 69 9.16 -14.69 3.09
C GLN A 69 9.99 -14.65 4.38
N SER A 70 10.11 -13.49 5.03
CA SER A 70 10.92 -13.31 6.24
C SER A 70 10.20 -13.68 7.53
N PHE A 71 8.90 -13.91 7.46
CA PHE A 71 8.13 -14.34 8.62
C PHE A 71 8.42 -15.81 8.96
N PRO A 72 8.21 -16.23 10.22
CA PRO A 72 8.51 -17.60 10.64
C PRO A 72 7.83 -18.66 9.78
N SER A 73 8.50 -19.79 9.55
CA SER A 73 7.90 -20.92 8.86
C SER A 73 6.66 -21.44 9.60
N GLY A 74 5.59 -21.73 8.85
CA GLY A 74 4.33 -22.21 9.42
C GLY A 74 3.38 -21.11 9.89
N ILE A 75 3.72 -19.84 9.70
CA ILE A 75 2.80 -18.72 9.94
C ILE A 75 1.57 -18.82 9.03
N GLU A 76 0.45 -18.35 9.53
CA GLU A 76 -0.78 -18.20 8.78
C GLU A 76 -0.77 -16.84 8.05
N ILE A 77 -0.54 -16.86 6.74
CA ILE A 77 -0.58 -15.66 5.87
C ILE A 77 -1.98 -15.57 5.27
N ILE A 78 -2.70 -14.53 5.62
CA ILE A 78 -4.09 -14.30 5.22
C ILE A 78 -4.13 -13.18 4.17
N GLY A 79 -4.92 -13.35 3.13
CA GLY A 79 -5.15 -12.32 2.13
C GLY A 79 -6.31 -12.67 1.21
N HIS A 80 -6.73 -11.71 0.38
CA HIS A 80 -7.75 -11.97 -0.63
C HIS A 80 -7.26 -13.02 -1.65
N GLU A 81 -8.17 -13.78 -2.26
CA GLU A 81 -7.86 -14.77 -3.31
C GLU A 81 -7.07 -14.14 -4.47
N PHE A 82 -7.39 -12.92 -4.86
CA PHE A 82 -6.67 -12.17 -5.89
C PHE A 82 -5.21 -11.89 -5.47
N THR A 83 -4.98 -11.48 -4.21
CA THR A 83 -3.63 -11.27 -3.64
C THR A 83 -2.81 -12.56 -3.72
N ARG A 84 -3.41 -13.72 -3.36
CA ARG A 84 -2.76 -15.01 -3.53
C ARG A 84 -2.44 -15.31 -5.00
N THR A 85 -3.39 -15.10 -5.91
CA THR A 85 -3.23 -15.37 -7.34
C THR A 85 -2.07 -14.55 -7.94
N LYS A 86 -1.94 -13.29 -7.54
CA LYS A 86 -0.83 -12.41 -7.97
C LYS A 86 0.52 -12.91 -7.42
N LEU A 87 0.62 -13.08 -6.11
CA LEU A 87 1.88 -13.46 -5.45
C LEU A 87 2.32 -14.90 -5.76
N SER A 88 1.42 -15.79 -6.18
CA SER A 88 1.77 -17.15 -6.64
C SER A 88 2.32 -17.21 -8.07
N GLY A 89 2.30 -16.08 -8.79
CA GLY A 89 2.73 -16.02 -10.19
C GLY A 89 1.71 -16.59 -11.19
N THR A 90 0.50 -16.95 -10.77
CA THR A 90 -0.55 -17.49 -11.66
C THR A 90 -0.98 -16.50 -12.75
N LEU A 91 -0.93 -15.19 -12.46
CA LEU A 91 -1.20 -14.11 -13.40
C LEU A 91 0.09 -13.41 -13.89
N GLY A 92 1.22 -14.10 -13.90
CA GLY A 92 2.52 -13.54 -14.19
C GLY A 92 3.33 -13.24 -12.93
N ASN A 93 4.63 -13.04 -13.10
CA ASN A 93 5.52 -12.74 -11.97
C ASN A 93 5.36 -11.27 -11.55
N VAL A 94 4.98 -11.03 -10.30
CA VAL A 94 4.82 -9.66 -9.75
C VAL A 94 6.10 -8.84 -9.79
N LEU A 95 7.28 -9.48 -9.85
CA LEU A 95 8.57 -8.80 -10.00
C LEU A 95 8.78 -8.20 -11.40
N ASP A 96 8.02 -8.64 -12.40
CA ASP A 96 8.07 -8.13 -13.77
C ASP A 96 6.97 -7.09 -14.04
N GLU A 97 6.08 -6.85 -13.09
CA GLU A 97 5.00 -5.89 -13.25
C GLU A 97 5.51 -4.44 -13.29
N SER A 98 4.87 -3.63 -14.13
CA SER A 98 5.23 -2.21 -14.31
C SER A 98 5.14 -1.42 -13.01
N THR A 99 4.26 -1.78 -12.11
CA THR A 99 4.12 -1.17 -10.79
C THR A 99 5.40 -1.33 -10.00
N PHE A 100 5.89 -2.57 -9.81
CA PHE A 100 7.15 -2.80 -9.11
C PHE A 100 8.35 -2.21 -9.88
N ARG A 101 8.44 -2.46 -11.19
CA ARG A 101 9.55 -2.00 -12.04
C ARG A 101 9.70 -0.48 -12.06
N SER A 102 8.60 0.27 -12.02
CA SER A 102 8.66 1.75 -11.97
C SER A 102 9.35 2.29 -10.71
N PHE A 103 9.42 1.51 -9.64
CA PHE A 103 10.11 1.86 -8.39
C PHE A 103 11.47 1.21 -8.25
N SER A 104 11.68 0.01 -8.78
CA SER A 104 12.95 -0.72 -8.65
C SER A 104 13.99 -0.33 -9.72
N ASP A 105 13.58 -0.19 -10.99
CA ASP A 105 14.49 0.09 -12.09
C ASP A 105 15.28 1.41 -11.96
N PRO A 106 14.74 2.50 -11.37
CA PRO A 106 15.50 3.73 -11.18
C PRO A 106 16.57 3.66 -10.07
N VAL A 107 16.51 2.66 -9.17
CA VAL A 107 17.35 2.62 -7.96
C VAL A 107 18.86 2.59 -8.28
N PRO A 108 19.37 1.78 -9.22
CA PRO A 108 20.80 1.79 -9.57
C PRO A 108 21.28 3.17 -10.03
N SER A 109 20.50 3.87 -10.84
CA SER A 109 20.83 5.24 -11.29
C SER A 109 20.80 6.25 -10.15
N LEU A 110 19.85 6.11 -9.23
CA LEU A 110 19.80 6.95 -8.02
C LEU A 110 21.02 6.73 -7.13
N VAL A 111 21.44 5.48 -6.91
CA VAL A 111 22.64 5.12 -6.14
C VAL A 111 23.88 5.75 -6.77
N ALA A 112 24.05 5.64 -8.09
CA ALA A 112 25.18 6.27 -8.81
C ALA A 112 25.18 7.81 -8.65
N SER A 113 24.01 8.44 -8.86
CA SER A 113 23.84 9.89 -8.72
C SER A 113 24.15 10.40 -7.30
N LEU A 114 23.75 9.66 -6.27
CA LEU A 114 24.09 9.99 -4.88
C LEU A 114 25.59 9.94 -4.64
N GLY A 115 26.30 8.97 -5.23
CA GLY A 115 27.77 8.89 -5.18
C GLY A 115 28.45 10.13 -5.77
N GLU A 116 27.99 10.59 -6.92
CA GLU A 116 28.49 11.81 -7.58
C GLU A 116 28.22 13.07 -6.77
N GLN A 117 27.02 13.19 -6.19
CA GLN A 117 26.64 14.31 -5.32
C GLN A 117 27.55 14.35 -4.07
N ILE A 118 27.83 13.22 -3.43
CA ILE A 118 28.71 13.12 -2.27
C ILE A 118 30.15 13.54 -2.63
N ALA A 119 30.64 13.17 -3.82
CA ALA A 119 31.99 13.51 -4.27
C ALA A 119 32.15 15.02 -4.46
N SER A 120 31.12 15.73 -4.89
CA SER A 120 31.13 17.17 -5.16
C SER A 120 30.66 18.04 -3.97
N GLU A 121 30.03 17.45 -2.91
CA GLU A 121 29.50 18.20 -1.78
C GLU A 121 30.61 18.60 -0.79
N SER A 122 30.68 19.89 -0.51
CA SER A 122 31.65 20.48 0.45
C SER A 122 31.09 20.73 1.84
N ASP A 123 29.77 20.85 1.98
CA ASP A 123 29.13 20.99 3.29
C ASP A 123 29.07 19.62 3.98
N LEU A 124 29.74 19.54 5.15
CA LEU A 124 29.86 18.29 5.89
C LEU A 124 28.53 17.72 6.38
N ALA A 125 27.56 18.57 6.74
CA ALA A 125 26.25 18.11 7.21
C ALA A 125 25.43 17.52 6.06
N LYS A 126 25.36 18.20 4.92
CA LYS A 126 24.72 17.70 3.72
C LYS A 126 25.38 16.43 3.17
N LYS A 127 26.73 16.39 3.24
CA LYS A 127 27.47 15.19 2.84
C LYS A 127 27.11 13.99 3.69
N ALA A 128 26.96 14.15 5.00
CA ALA A 128 26.53 13.10 5.91
C ALA A 128 25.09 12.63 5.61
N GLU A 129 24.17 13.55 5.31
CA GLU A 129 22.79 13.21 4.88
C GLU A 129 22.77 12.42 3.58
N LEU A 130 23.57 12.83 2.58
CA LEU A 130 23.71 12.13 1.31
C LEU A 130 24.32 10.73 1.50
N GLN A 131 25.30 10.59 2.38
CA GLN A 131 25.91 9.29 2.70
C GLN A 131 24.90 8.33 3.34
N GLU A 132 24.08 8.81 4.28
CA GLU A 132 23.03 7.99 4.89
C GLU A 132 21.97 7.61 3.85
N ARG A 133 21.56 8.54 3.00
CA ARG A 133 20.65 8.27 1.90
C ARG A 133 21.23 7.25 0.91
N LEU A 134 22.51 7.36 0.57
CA LEU A 134 23.21 6.39 -0.28
C LEU A 134 23.17 4.99 0.36
N ARG A 135 23.50 4.91 1.65
CA ARG A 135 23.46 3.64 2.39
C ARG A 135 22.08 3.00 2.31
N VAL A 136 21.02 3.74 2.64
CA VAL A 136 19.64 3.23 2.62
C VAL A 136 19.22 2.75 1.21
N GLN A 137 19.60 3.50 0.16
CA GLN A 137 19.25 3.11 -1.22
C GLN A 137 20.09 1.92 -1.71
N THR A 138 21.35 1.81 -1.29
CA THR A 138 22.20 0.65 -1.61
C THR A 138 21.70 -0.61 -0.92
N ASP A 139 21.31 -0.50 0.35
CA ASP A 139 20.74 -1.63 1.10
C ASP A 139 19.40 -2.08 0.47
N TYR A 140 18.58 -1.13 0.02
CA TYR A 140 17.33 -1.43 -0.69
C TYR A 140 17.60 -2.12 -2.05
N MET A 141 18.53 -1.60 -2.84
CA MET A 141 18.93 -2.19 -4.13
C MET A 141 19.35 -3.66 -3.97
N ASN A 142 20.18 -3.94 -2.95
CA ASN A 142 20.62 -5.32 -2.69
C ASN A 142 19.47 -6.21 -2.19
N ALA A 143 18.56 -5.66 -1.37
CA ALA A 143 17.45 -6.41 -0.79
C ALA A 143 16.34 -6.73 -1.81
N ILE A 144 16.23 -5.98 -2.90
CA ILE A 144 15.29 -6.28 -4.01
C ILE A 144 15.61 -7.64 -4.63
N ASP A 145 16.88 -7.96 -4.82
CA ASP A 145 17.31 -9.21 -5.45
C ASP A 145 17.06 -10.44 -4.57
N GLU A 146 16.81 -10.25 -3.26
CA GLU A 146 16.48 -11.32 -2.33
C GLU A 146 14.97 -11.68 -2.35
N VAL A 147 14.12 -10.89 -3.01
CA VAL A 147 12.66 -11.06 -2.93
C VAL A 147 12.21 -12.34 -3.61
N VAL A 148 11.55 -13.19 -2.84
CA VAL A 148 10.81 -14.37 -3.31
C VAL A 148 9.33 -14.15 -2.97
N PRO A 149 8.48 -13.82 -3.95
CA PRO A 149 7.07 -13.60 -3.70
C PRO A 149 6.45 -14.80 -2.96
N THR A 150 5.86 -14.53 -1.80
CA THR A 150 5.31 -15.57 -0.92
C THR A 150 3.82 -15.32 -0.73
N PRO A 151 2.95 -16.14 -1.35
CA PRO A 151 1.51 -15.90 -1.35
C PRO A 151 0.85 -16.24 -0.01
N PRO A 152 -0.32 -15.64 0.30
CA PRO A 152 -1.19 -16.08 1.38
C PRO A 152 -1.47 -17.59 1.31
N ASN A 153 -1.44 -18.28 2.46
CA ASN A 153 -1.82 -19.68 2.59
C ASN A 153 -3.24 -19.89 3.12
N ILE A 154 -3.86 -18.80 3.60
CA ILE A 154 -5.29 -18.71 3.94
C ILE A 154 -5.91 -17.60 3.12
N THR A 155 -7.01 -17.88 2.43
CA THR A 155 -7.67 -16.87 1.57
C THR A 155 -9.11 -16.60 1.98
N LEU A 156 -9.59 -15.41 1.61
CA LEU A 156 -10.99 -15.00 1.68
C LEU A 156 -11.42 -14.38 0.36
N ALA A 157 -12.72 -14.49 0.05
CA ALA A 157 -13.35 -13.78 -1.07
C ALA A 157 -13.98 -12.46 -0.58
N ASP A 158 -14.83 -12.52 0.46
CA ASP A 158 -15.59 -11.36 0.93
C ASP A 158 -15.16 -10.90 2.33
N LYS A 159 -15.20 -11.82 3.28
CA LYS A 159 -14.85 -11.52 4.67
C LYS A 159 -14.34 -12.73 5.44
N MET A 160 -13.54 -12.43 6.45
CA MET A 160 -13.11 -13.37 7.49
C MET A 160 -13.16 -12.66 8.84
N THR A 161 -13.50 -13.39 9.89
CA THR A 161 -13.42 -12.90 11.27
C THR A 161 -12.50 -13.80 12.09
N LEU A 162 -11.53 -13.18 12.74
CA LEU A 162 -10.67 -13.84 13.73
C LEU A 162 -11.03 -13.34 15.11
N PHE A 163 -10.86 -14.21 16.10
CA PHE A 163 -11.02 -13.86 17.50
C PHE A 163 -9.69 -14.08 18.22
N GLN A 164 -9.03 -12.99 18.59
CA GLN A 164 -7.77 -13.00 19.32
C GLN A 164 -8.04 -12.89 20.83
N VAL A 165 -7.46 -13.77 21.61
CA VAL A 165 -7.56 -13.69 23.07
C VAL A 165 -6.77 -12.47 23.57
N VAL A 166 -7.39 -11.66 24.41
CA VAL A 166 -6.79 -10.50 25.07
C VAL A 166 -7.16 -10.51 26.57
N PRO A 167 -6.44 -9.80 27.45
CA PRO A 167 -6.72 -9.82 28.89
C PRO A 167 -8.18 -9.51 29.25
N GLU A 168 -8.86 -8.68 28.47
CA GLU A 168 -10.25 -8.31 28.68
C GLU A 168 -11.26 -9.26 28.00
N GLY A 169 -10.81 -10.44 27.57
CA GLY A 169 -11.64 -11.46 26.92
C GLY A 169 -11.24 -11.77 25.48
N SER A 170 -11.99 -11.32 24.48
CA SER A 170 -11.74 -11.60 23.08
C SER A 170 -11.81 -10.32 22.25
N ARG A 171 -10.81 -10.14 21.38
CA ARG A 171 -10.81 -9.10 20.35
C ARG A 171 -11.35 -9.69 19.04
N GLU A 172 -12.39 -9.09 18.52
CA GLU A 172 -12.88 -9.37 17.17
C GLU A 172 -12.04 -8.59 16.16
N ILE A 173 -11.53 -9.30 15.13
CA ILE A 173 -10.76 -8.75 14.02
C ILE A 173 -11.50 -9.14 12.76
N GLN A 174 -12.08 -8.17 12.05
CA GLN A 174 -12.77 -8.38 10.80
C GLN A 174 -11.84 -8.03 9.63
N ILE A 175 -11.60 -8.96 8.71
CA ILE A 175 -10.88 -8.76 7.46
C ILE A 175 -11.94 -8.70 6.38
N LEU A 176 -12.09 -7.55 5.72
CA LEU A 176 -13.24 -7.24 4.87
C LEU A 176 -12.78 -6.81 3.47
N HIS A 177 -13.35 -7.41 2.44
CA HIS A 177 -13.24 -6.96 1.05
C HIS A 177 -14.57 -6.28 0.66
N PHE A 178 -14.50 -5.05 0.15
CA PHE A 178 -15.67 -4.26 -0.24
C PHE A 178 -15.85 -4.17 -1.77
N GLY A 179 -15.06 -4.90 -2.53
CA GLY A 179 -15.00 -4.80 -3.97
C GLY A 179 -13.63 -4.35 -4.46
N ARG A 180 -13.44 -4.35 -5.77
CA ARG A 180 -12.19 -3.93 -6.39
C ARG A 180 -11.99 -2.43 -6.23
N ALA A 181 -10.78 -2.02 -5.87
CA ALA A 181 -10.45 -0.64 -5.55
C ALA A 181 -9.05 -0.28 -6.04
N HIS A 182 -8.07 -0.16 -5.13
CA HIS A 182 -6.66 0.08 -5.45
C HIS A 182 -6.04 -1.08 -6.24
N THR A 183 -6.52 -2.30 -5.94
CA THR A 183 -6.25 -3.54 -6.69
C THR A 183 -7.54 -4.35 -6.87
N GLY A 184 -7.42 -5.57 -7.40
CA GLY A 184 -8.54 -6.51 -7.47
C GLY A 184 -8.81 -7.28 -6.17
N GLY A 185 -8.08 -7.02 -5.08
CA GLY A 185 -8.15 -7.83 -3.86
C GLY A 185 -7.76 -7.10 -2.58
N ASP A 186 -8.14 -5.81 -2.49
CA ASP A 186 -7.87 -5.04 -1.27
C ASP A 186 -8.74 -5.52 -0.12
N VAL A 187 -8.14 -5.70 1.04
CA VAL A 187 -8.86 -5.95 2.29
C VAL A 187 -8.54 -4.88 3.32
N VAL A 188 -9.52 -4.53 4.12
CA VAL A 188 -9.34 -3.69 5.29
C VAL A 188 -9.43 -4.53 6.55
N ILE A 189 -8.70 -4.15 7.59
CA ILE A 189 -8.70 -4.85 8.88
C ILE A 189 -9.39 -3.96 9.91
N TYR A 190 -10.60 -4.35 10.29
CA TYR A 190 -11.46 -3.57 11.17
C TYR A 190 -11.56 -4.18 12.56
N LEU A 191 -11.41 -3.35 13.57
CA LEU A 191 -11.51 -3.66 14.99
C LEU A 191 -12.73 -2.94 15.57
N PRO A 192 -13.90 -3.61 15.64
CA PRO A 192 -15.16 -2.95 16.01
C PRO A 192 -15.15 -2.31 17.41
N LYS A 193 -14.59 -3.01 18.39
CA LYS A 193 -14.54 -2.54 19.79
C LYS A 193 -13.61 -1.34 19.95
N GLU A 194 -12.47 -1.36 19.28
CA GLU A 194 -11.46 -0.30 19.31
C GLU A 194 -11.82 0.89 18.39
N LYS A 195 -12.79 0.71 17.48
CA LYS A 195 -13.18 1.67 16.44
C LYS A 195 -12.00 2.09 15.56
N VAL A 196 -11.15 1.12 15.22
CA VAL A 196 -9.95 1.30 14.39
C VAL A 196 -10.08 0.47 13.12
N VAL A 197 -9.67 1.02 11.98
CA VAL A 197 -9.54 0.28 10.74
C VAL A 197 -8.17 0.54 10.10
N PHE A 198 -7.49 -0.52 9.65
CA PHE A 198 -6.35 -0.42 8.74
C PHE A 198 -6.87 -0.53 7.31
N THR A 199 -6.56 0.45 6.48
CA THR A 199 -7.14 0.57 5.13
C THR A 199 -6.24 0.08 4.02
N GLY A 200 -4.98 -0.23 4.31
CA GLY A 200 -4.00 -0.39 3.23
C GLY A 200 -4.02 0.82 2.31
N ASP A 201 -3.93 0.59 1.03
CA ASP A 201 -3.95 1.63 0.00
C ASP A 201 -5.32 1.86 -0.63
N MET A 202 -6.34 1.09 -0.18
CA MET A 202 -7.71 1.35 -0.55
C MET A 202 -8.13 2.79 -0.18
N MET A 203 -7.55 3.35 0.91
CA MET A 203 -7.74 4.74 1.30
C MET A 203 -6.48 5.33 1.92
N LEU A 204 -5.98 6.41 1.32
CA LEU A 204 -4.81 7.19 1.76
C LEU A 204 -5.20 8.64 2.09
N PRO A 205 -4.40 9.35 2.90
CA PRO A 205 -4.61 10.78 3.15
C PRO A 205 -4.45 11.67 1.91
N GLY A 206 -3.71 11.19 0.90
CA GLY A 206 -3.47 11.84 -0.38
C GLY A 206 -4.06 11.05 -1.55
N LEU A 207 -3.59 11.36 -2.76
CA LEU A 207 -3.94 10.59 -3.95
C LEU A 207 -3.20 9.26 -3.92
N ALA A 208 -3.94 8.16 -4.02
CA ALA A 208 -3.40 6.83 -4.16
C ALA A 208 -2.88 6.58 -5.60
N TYR A 209 -1.95 5.64 -5.75
CA TYR A 209 -1.58 5.10 -7.05
C TYR A 209 -2.78 4.37 -7.67
N MET A 210 -3.02 4.57 -8.97
CA MET A 210 -4.22 4.05 -9.67
C MET A 210 -3.87 3.16 -10.87
N GLY A 211 -2.58 2.87 -11.10
CA GLY A 211 -2.13 2.13 -12.28
C GLY A 211 -2.60 0.67 -12.35
N ASP A 212 -3.00 0.08 -11.23
CA ASP A 212 -3.62 -1.25 -11.12
C ASP A 212 -5.06 -1.18 -10.60
N GLY A 213 -5.55 0.05 -10.38
CA GLY A 213 -6.84 0.31 -9.75
C GLY A 213 -8.05 0.02 -10.64
N HIS A 214 -9.19 -0.09 -9.99
CA HIS A 214 -10.52 -0.19 -10.58
C HIS A 214 -11.29 1.10 -10.30
N VAL A 215 -10.87 2.18 -10.98
CA VAL A 215 -11.31 3.56 -10.71
C VAL A 215 -12.83 3.73 -10.81
N ASP A 216 -13.50 2.90 -11.62
CA ASP A 216 -14.94 2.84 -11.79
C ASP A 216 -15.69 2.20 -10.60
N GLU A 217 -15.09 1.22 -9.94
CA GLU A 217 -15.69 0.47 -8.82
C GLU A 217 -15.22 0.99 -7.45
N TRP A 218 -14.06 1.60 -7.39
CA TRP A 218 -13.44 2.07 -6.15
C TRP A 218 -14.33 3.01 -5.31
N PRO A 219 -15.10 3.94 -5.88
CA PRO A 219 -16.03 4.76 -5.09
C PRO A 219 -17.05 3.94 -4.30
N ASP A 220 -17.53 2.82 -4.84
CA ASP A 220 -18.52 1.95 -4.17
C ASP A 220 -17.84 1.12 -3.06
N ALA A 221 -16.63 0.63 -3.29
CA ALA A 221 -15.83 -0.02 -2.25
C ALA A 221 -15.54 0.92 -1.06
N LEU A 222 -15.25 2.20 -1.33
CA LEU A 222 -15.10 3.24 -0.30
C LEU A 222 -16.39 3.54 0.46
N GLU A 223 -17.56 3.36 -0.15
CA GLU A 223 -18.83 3.50 0.56
C GLU A 223 -19.00 2.38 1.61
N GLY A 224 -18.57 1.15 1.29
CA GLY A 224 -18.50 0.05 2.25
C GLY A 224 -17.60 0.38 3.44
N LEU A 225 -16.39 0.89 3.17
CA LEU A 225 -15.47 1.35 4.22
C LEU A 225 -16.10 2.45 5.09
N LYS A 226 -16.71 3.45 4.47
CA LYS A 226 -17.33 4.61 5.14
C LYS A 226 -18.50 4.19 6.06
N GLY A 227 -19.19 3.08 5.72
CA GLY A 227 -20.27 2.50 6.49
C GLY A 227 -19.85 1.86 7.82
N LEU A 228 -18.56 1.53 8.02
CA LEU A 228 -18.07 0.99 9.29
C LEU A 228 -18.10 2.05 10.39
N ASP A 229 -18.33 1.62 11.65
CA ASP A 229 -18.29 2.50 12.82
C ASP A 229 -16.86 2.61 13.38
N PHE A 230 -16.05 3.45 12.76
CA PHE A 230 -14.70 3.78 13.26
C PHE A 230 -14.50 5.29 13.39
N ASP A 231 -13.58 5.67 14.24
CA ASP A 231 -13.11 7.05 14.45
C ASP A 231 -11.61 7.24 14.15
N THR A 232 -10.90 6.13 14.00
CA THR A 232 -9.46 6.12 13.67
C THR A 232 -9.19 5.17 12.51
N TRP A 233 -8.44 5.62 11.51
CA TRP A 233 -7.97 4.76 10.45
C TRP A 233 -6.46 4.90 10.21
N LEU A 234 -5.85 3.76 9.91
CA LEU A 234 -4.42 3.57 9.69
C LEU A 234 -4.24 3.29 8.20
N PRO A 235 -3.71 4.24 7.41
CA PRO A 235 -3.47 4.01 5.99
C PRO A 235 -2.21 3.18 5.75
N GLY A 236 -2.11 2.59 4.55
CA GLY A 236 -0.88 1.96 4.10
C GLY A 236 0.28 2.94 3.96
N HIS A 237 -0.01 4.22 3.70
CA HIS A 237 0.96 5.32 3.63
C HIS A 237 0.45 6.56 4.35
N GLY A 238 1.36 7.25 5.03
CA GLY A 238 1.07 8.52 5.69
C GLY A 238 0.64 8.40 7.14
N PRO A 239 0.14 9.47 7.76
CA PRO A 239 -0.16 9.52 9.17
C PRO A 239 -1.49 8.83 9.52
N VAL A 240 -1.65 8.50 10.80
CA VAL A 240 -2.92 8.08 11.40
C VAL A 240 -3.98 9.18 11.23
N MET A 241 -5.17 8.79 10.80
CA MET A 241 -6.26 9.71 10.48
C MET A 241 -7.48 9.49 11.41
N ARG A 242 -8.24 10.59 11.63
CA ARG A 242 -9.39 10.59 12.55
C ARG A 242 -10.66 11.19 11.94
N SER A 243 -10.70 11.39 10.64
CA SER A 243 -11.86 11.96 9.94
C SER A 243 -12.20 11.12 8.73
N LYS A 244 -13.48 10.91 8.47
CA LYS A 244 -14.00 10.26 7.25
C LYS A 244 -14.14 11.22 6.05
N VAL A 245 -13.96 12.52 6.25
CA VAL A 245 -14.06 13.52 5.16
C VAL A 245 -13.14 13.20 3.98
N PRO A 246 -11.87 12.79 4.18
CA PRO A 246 -11.01 12.40 3.06
C PRO A 246 -11.57 11.26 2.19
N ILE A 247 -12.37 10.35 2.76
CA ILE A 247 -12.99 9.25 1.99
C ILE A 247 -13.96 9.82 0.95
N SER A 248 -14.85 10.72 1.37
CA SER A 248 -15.79 11.36 0.45
C SER A 248 -15.07 12.22 -0.60
N ASN A 249 -14.04 12.96 -0.21
CA ASN A 249 -13.24 13.75 -1.15
C ASN A 249 -12.57 12.84 -2.21
N PHE A 250 -12.12 11.66 -1.82
CA PHE A 250 -11.49 10.73 -2.75
C PHE A 250 -12.52 10.04 -3.66
N GLN A 251 -13.70 9.70 -3.14
CA GLN A 251 -14.82 9.22 -3.96
C GLN A 251 -15.17 10.24 -5.06
N ASP A 252 -15.26 11.52 -4.71
CA ASP A 252 -15.58 12.59 -5.67
C ASP A 252 -14.47 12.78 -6.71
N TYR A 253 -13.19 12.68 -6.28
CA TYR A 253 -12.04 12.71 -7.19
C TYR A 253 -12.09 11.55 -8.19
N LEU A 254 -12.31 10.32 -7.74
CA LEU A 254 -12.37 9.13 -8.60
C LEU A 254 -13.49 9.22 -9.63
N ARG A 255 -14.69 9.66 -9.20
CA ARG A 255 -15.85 9.84 -10.10
C ARG A 255 -15.57 10.87 -11.19
N ASP A 256 -14.99 12.02 -10.80
CA ASP A 256 -14.65 13.10 -11.74
C ASP A 256 -13.56 12.64 -12.71
N LEU A 257 -12.51 11.97 -12.21
CA LEU A 257 -11.46 11.40 -13.05
C LEU A 257 -12.00 10.40 -14.06
N TRP A 258 -12.88 9.49 -13.62
CA TRP A 258 -13.52 8.51 -14.50
C TRP A 258 -14.34 9.18 -15.61
N VAL A 259 -15.16 10.19 -15.28
CA VAL A 259 -16.00 10.91 -16.26
C VAL A 259 -15.12 11.59 -17.31
N LYS A 260 -14.14 12.39 -16.88
CA LYS A 260 -13.24 13.11 -17.78
C LYS A 260 -12.39 12.20 -18.66
N SER A 261 -11.94 11.09 -18.10
CA SER A 261 -11.19 10.08 -18.87
C SER A 261 -12.06 9.42 -19.95
N ASN A 262 -13.31 9.07 -19.60
CA ASN A 262 -14.26 8.45 -20.53
C ASN A 262 -14.65 9.42 -21.66
N GLU A 263 -14.79 10.72 -21.40
CA GLU A 263 -15.03 11.71 -22.44
C GLU A 263 -13.90 11.74 -23.48
N LEU A 264 -12.65 11.79 -23.03
CA LEU A 264 -11.48 11.82 -23.94
C LEU A 264 -11.30 10.48 -24.66
N TYR A 265 -11.56 9.35 -23.99
CA TYR A 265 -11.56 8.02 -24.61
C TYR A 265 -12.54 7.95 -25.78
N ARG A 266 -13.80 8.40 -25.60
CA ARG A 266 -14.82 8.42 -26.64
C ARG A 266 -14.49 9.33 -27.83
N LEU A 267 -13.68 10.36 -27.58
CA LEU A 267 -13.16 11.25 -28.65
C LEU A 267 -11.95 10.64 -29.38
N GLY A 268 -11.49 9.46 -29.01
CA GLY A 268 -10.35 8.79 -29.63
C GLY A 268 -9.00 9.43 -29.28
N VAL A 269 -8.91 10.15 -28.14
CA VAL A 269 -7.65 10.73 -27.67
C VAL A 269 -6.80 9.62 -27.06
N GLU A 270 -5.52 9.55 -27.46
CA GLU A 270 -4.56 8.61 -26.87
C GLU A 270 -4.35 8.88 -25.38
N TRP A 271 -4.20 7.82 -24.56
CA TRP A 271 -4.13 7.94 -23.10
C TRP A 271 -3.01 8.86 -22.59
N GLN A 272 -1.85 8.91 -23.30
CA GLN A 272 -0.75 9.81 -22.94
C GLN A 272 -1.12 11.29 -23.07
N GLU A 273 -1.91 11.61 -24.10
CA GLU A 273 -2.38 12.95 -24.35
C GLU A 273 -3.56 13.31 -23.46
N ALA A 274 -4.47 12.36 -23.21
CA ALA A 274 -5.56 12.51 -22.26
C ALA A 274 -5.05 12.82 -20.85
N ALA A 275 -3.99 12.14 -20.42
CA ALA A 275 -3.35 12.39 -19.11
C ALA A 275 -2.85 13.83 -18.94
N LYS A 276 -2.43 14.50 -20.02
CA LYS A 276 -1.98 15.91 -19.98
C LYS A 276 -3.14 16.88 -19.97
N GLN A 277 -4.27 16.52 -20.63
CA GLN A 277 -5.41 17.41 -20.83
C GLN A 277 -6.38 17.39 -19.65
N ILE A 278 -6.47 16.28 -18.90
CA ILE A 278 -7.41 16.18 -17.76
C ILE A 278 -7.07 17.21 -16.70
N ASP A 279 -8.04 18.06 -16.40
CA ASP A 279 -7.94 19.08 -15.37
C ASP A 279 -8.73 18.68 -14.13
N MET A 280 -8.00 18.42 -13.04
CA MET A 280 -8.53 18.06 -11.72
C MET A 280 -8.31 19.18 -10.69
N THR A 281 -8.06 20.43 -11.14
CA THR A 281 -7.77 21.57 -10.24
C THR A 281 -8.93 21.93 -9.31
N ASN A 282 -10.16 21.55 -9.63
CA ASN A 282 -11.32 21.65 -8.73
C ASN A 282 -11.14 20.83 -7.43
N HIS A 283 -10.23 19.81 -7.42
CA HIS A 283 -9.87 19.03 -6.24
C HIS A 283 -8.59 19.52 -5.53
N ALA A 284 -7.92 20.55 -6.04
CA ALA A 284 -6.64 21.05 -5.49
C ALA A 284 -6.74 21.49 -4.02
N ARG A 285 -7.93 21.89 -3.56
CA ARG A 285 -8.17 22.23 -2.15
C ARG A 285 -7.95 21.03 -1.21
N ASN A 286 -8.24 19.82 -1.69
CA ASN A 286 -8.13 18.58 -0.91
C ASN A 286 -6.79 17.88 -1.15
N TYR A 287 -6.15 18.14 -2.31
CA TYR A 287 -4.94 17.44 -2.76
C TYR A 287 -3.90 18.46 -3.25
N PHE A 288 -2.94 18.78 -2.38
CA PHE A 288 -1.89 19.77 -2.66
C PHE A 288 -0.95 19.37 -3.81
N GLN A 289 -0.97 18.10 -4.20
CA GLN A 289 -0.23 17.57 -5.35
C GLN A 289 -0.77 18.13 -6.68
N ILE A 290 -2.05 18.51 -6.73
CA ILE A 290 -2.69 19.06 -7.92
C ILE A 290 -2.34 20.53 -8.03
N ARG A 291 -1.46 20.86 -9.00
CA ARG A 291 -0.96 22.23 -9.22
C ARG A 291 -1.38 22.83 -10.55
N GLY A 292 -2.10 22.07 -11.38
CA GLY A 292 -2.53 22.46 -12.72
C GLY A 292 -3.16 21.29 -13.45
N PRO A 293 -3.51 21.43 -14.73
CA PRO A 293 -3.91 20.33 -15.58
C PRO A 293 -2.84 19.25 -15.66
N GLY A 294 -3.27 18.02 -15.89
CA GLY A 294 -2.45 16.83 -15.95
C GLY A 294 -2.64 15.94 -14.73
N VAL A 295 -2.66 14.64 -14.99
CA VAL A 295 -2.81 13.58 -14.00
C VAL A 295 -1.78 12.48 -14.25
N ASP A 296 -1.64 11.54 -13.31
CA ASP A 296 -0.72 10.41 -13.49
C ASP A 296 -1.11 9.60 -14.77
N PRO A 297 -0.23 9.51 -15.77
CA PRO A 297 -0.53 8.82 -17.00
C PRO A 297 -0.81 7.32 -16.81
N ARG A 298 -0.30 6.71 -15.73
CA ARG A 298 -0.55 5.30 -15.40
C ARG A 298 -2.01 5.08 -15.00
N ALA A 299 -2.62 6.05 -14.31
CA ALA A 299 -4.04 6.04 -13.99
C ALA A 299 -4.91 6.08 -15.25
N ILE A 300 -4.56 6.95 -16.20
CA ILE A 300 -5.35 7.09 -17.45
C ILE A 300 -5.18 5.87 -18.35
N ARG A 301 -3.96 5.34 -18.47
CA ARG A 301 -3.74 4.06 -19.17
C ARG A 301 -4.65 2.98 -18.59
N ARG A 302 -4.66 2.84 -17.25
CA ARG A 302 -5.48 1.84 -16.58
C ARG A 302 -6.98 2.05 -16.80
N ILE A 303 -7.46 3.28 -16.76
CA ILE A 303 -8.86 3.60 -17.07
C ILE A 303 -9.22 3.22 -18.51
N PHE A 304 -8.32 3.49 -19.47
CA PHE A 304 -8.55 3.12 -20.88
C PHE A 304 -8.60 1.59 -21.06
N GLU A 305 -7.69 0.85 -20.39
CA GLU A 305 -7.74 -0.63 -20.36
C GLU A 305 -9.08 -1.16 -19.80
N LEU A 306 -9.63 -0.51 -18.75
CA LEU A 306 -10.94 -0.86 -18.20
C LEU A 306 -12.08 -0.55 -19.15
N LEU A 307 -11.99 0.52 -19.94
CA LEU A 307 -12.97 0.88 -20.97
C LEU A 307 -12.91 -0.05 -22.18
N ASP A 308 -11.71 -0.47 -22.60
CA ASP A 308 -11.51 -1.44 -23.69
C ASP A 308 -12.08 -2.83 -23.34
N ALA A 309 -12.11 -3.19 -22.05
CA ALA A 309 -12.59 -4.47 -21.58
C ALA A 309 -14.13 -4.56 -21.46
N ARG A 310 -14.87 -3.46 -21.73
CA ARG A 310 -16.35 -3.38 -21.68
C ARG A 310 -16.97 -3.58 -23.04
#